data_16f3dd21c97c3dab559c70918078009d
#
_entry.id   16f3dd21c97c3dab559c70918078009d
#
_cell.length_a   1.000
_cell.length_b   1.000
_cell.length_c   1.000
_cell.angle_alpha   90.00
_cell.angle_beta   90.00
_cell.angle_gamma   90.00
#
_symmetry.space_group_name_H-M   'P 1'
#
loop_
_entity.id
_entity.type
_entity.pdbx_description
1 polymer ?
#
loop_
_entity_poly.entity_id
_entity_poly.type
_entity_poly.pdbx_seq_one_letter_code
_entity_poly.pdbx_strand_id
1 'polypeptide(L)'
;MLFGGCLRSSLMEALRLILERGSLSGAGDELDGRGFFLRAAESGEPLRWQDPLLSEVGAQVIRVAGTSYRSAELGDPGFEPGNPLALVREPDNPHDANAIAVWNDERTAQAGYVPANVAAVLAGFEELCALSLWEWRDSTGDRIGLRALVYPEGTVRVPRLR
;
A
#
# COMPACT_ATOMS: atom_id res chain seq x y z
N MET A 1 -16.60 -14.04 -29.01
CA MET A 1 -15.22 -13.71 -29.38
C MET A 1 -14.92 -12.24 -29.10
N LEU A 2 -14.86 -11.89 -27.83
CA LEU A 2 -14.66 -10.50 -27.38
C LEU A 2 -13.48 -10.40 -26.40
N PHE A 3 -12.36 -11.03 -26.73
CA PHE A 3 -11.17 -10.99 -25.88
C PHE A 3 -10.13 -9.94 -26.28
N GLY A 4 -10.40 -9.17 -27.33
CA GLY A 4 -9.44 -8.21 -27.85
C GLY A 4 -9.43 -6.82 -27.21
N GLY A 5 -10.47 -6.44 -26.50
CA GLY A 5 -10.60 -5.10 -25.93
C GLY A 5 -10.04 -4.94 -24.52
N CYS A 6 -10.17 -5.97 -23.70
CA CYS A 6 -9.78 -5.91 -22.30
C CYS A 6 -8.25 -5.95 -22.10
N LEU A 7 -7.55 -6.71 -22.94
CA LEU A 7 -6.08 -6.84 -22.87
C LEU A 7 -5.33 -5.58 -23.30
N ARG A 8 -5.89 -4.77 -24.21
CA ARG A 8 -5.26 -3.52 -24.66
C ARG A 8 -5.39 -2.40 -23.64
N SER A 9 -6.53 -2.33 -22.96
CA SER A 9 -6.75 -1.35 -21.90
C SER A 9 -5.86 -1.67 -20.69
N SER A 10 -5.77 -2.93 -20.31
CA SER A 10 -4.91 -3.38 -19.21
C SER A 10 -3.42 -3.14 -19.46
N LEU A 11 -2.94 -3.31 -20.69
CA LEU A 11 -1.54 -3.06 -21.04
C LEU A 11 -1.20 -1.56 -21.11
N MET A 12 -2.17 -0.70 -21.40
CA MET A 12 -1.96 0.75 -21.44
C MET A 12 -2.08 1.40 -20.05
N GLU A 13 -2.82 0.80 -19.13
CA GLU A 13 -2.91 1.23 -17.75
C GLU A 13 -1.78 0.67 -16.88
N ALA A 14 -1.16 -0.42 -17.31
CA ALA A 14 -0.01 -0.99 -16.65
C ALA A 14 1.15 0.00 -16.63
N LEU A 15 1.82 0.10 -15.47
CA LEU A 15 3.07 0.86 -15.31
C LEU A 15 2.90 2.38 -15.22
N ARG A 16 1.83 2.86 -14.57
CA ARG A 16 1.71 4.28 -14.23
C ARG A 16 2.61 4.69 -13.07
N LEU A 17 2.91 3.75 -12.17
CA LEU A 17 3.71 3.96 -10.98
C LEU A 17 4.87 2.97 -10.92
N ILE A 18 6.03 3.45 -10.50
CA ILE A 18 7.23 2.64 -10.27
C ILE A 18 7.58 2.74 -8.80
N LEU A 19 7.78 1.59 -8.16
CA LEU A 19 8.26 1.49 -6.80
C LEU A 19 9.79 1.45 -6.80
N GLU A 20 10.43 2.30 -6.00
CA GLU A 20 11.89 2.37 -5.88
C GLU A 20 12.31 2.36 -4.41
N ARG A 21 13.31 1.54 -4.09
CA ARG A 21 13.88 1.50 -2.74
C ARG A 21 14.72 2.73 -2.46
N GLY A 22 14.57 3.30 -1.27
CA GLY A 22 15.41 4.41 -0.80
C GLY A 22 14.61 5.54 -0.21
N SER A 23 15.29 6.66 -0.03
CA SER A 23 14.71 7.87 0.52
C SER A 23 14.67 8.99 -0.52
N LEU A 24 13.63 9.82 -0.43
CA LEU A 24 13.58 11.08 -1.16
C LEU A 24 14.29 12.15 -0.32
N SER A 25 15.39 12.67 -0.79
CA SER A 25 16.03 13.81 -0.14
C SER A 25 15.06 15.00 -0.10
N GLY A 26 14.79 15.51 1.08
CA GLY A 26 13.93 16.69 1.31
C GLY A 26 12.49 16.42 1.72
N ALA A 27 12.10 15.18 1.97
CA ALA A 27 10.72 14.83 2.38
C ALA A 27 10.52 14.69 3.91
N GLY A 28 11.34 15.31 4.74
CA GLY A 28 11.19 15.28 6.21
C GLY A 28 11.68 14.00 6.87
N ASP A 29 11.21 13.73 8.08
CA ASP A 29 11.70 12.66 8.96
C ASP A 29 11.47 11.22 8.47
N GLU A 30 10.88 11.05 7.29
CA GLU A 30 10.58 9.74 6.69
C GLU A 30 11.75 9.18 5.87
N LEU A 31 12.95 9.72 5.99
CA LEU A 31 14.05 9.55 5.05
C LEU A 31 15.15 8.59 5.47
N ASP A 32 14.91 7.75 6.44
CA ASP A 32 15.95 6.88 6.97
C ASP A 32 16.18 5.56 6.22
N GLY A 33 15.67 5.47 4.99
CA GLY A 33 15.88 4.30 4.13
C GLY A 33 15.07 3.06 4.46
N ARG A 34 14.02 3.20 5.28
CA ARG A 34 13.19 2.09 5.76
C ARG A 34 12.04 1.71 4.82
N GLY A 35 12.15 1.96 3.55
CA GLY A 35 11.08 1.64 2.64
C GLY A 35 11.32 2.03 1.20
N PHE A 36 10.22 2.23 0.53
CA PHE A 36 10.14 2.55 -0.88
C PHE A 36 9.46 3.90 -1.09
N PHE A 37 9.75 4.53 -2.19
CA PHE A 37 9.03 5.68 -2.69
C PHE A 37 8.49 5.41 -4.10
N LEU A 38 7.60 6.24 -4.56
CA LEU A 38 6.94 6.11 -5.85
C LEU A 38 7.48 7.13 -6.85
N ARG A 39 7.64 6.69 -8.10
CA ARG A 39 7.87 7.55 -9.25
C ARG A 39 6.72 7.43 -10.24
N ALA A 40 6.42 8.52 -10.92
CA ALA A 40 5.59 8.46 -12.12
C ALA A 40 6.35 7.75 -13.25
N ALA A 41 5.75 6.76 -13.88
CA ALA A 41 6.42 6.02 -14.96
C ALA A 41 6.68 6.88 -16.19
N GLU A 42 5.79 7.82 -16.48
CA GLU A 42 5.86 8.68 -17.67
C GLU A 42 6.95 9.73 -17.55
N SER A 43 6.99 10.48 -16.43
CA SER A 43 7.94 11.58 -16.22
C SER A 43 9.23 11.17 -15.51
N GLY A 44 9.21 10.05 -14.78
CA GLY A 44 10.31 9.65 -13.88
C GLY A 44 10.39 10.48 -12.59
N GLU A 45 9.47 11.42 -12.40
CA GLU A 45 9.46 12.29 -11.23
C GLU A 45 9.04 11.53 -9.96
N PRO A 46 9.72 11.77 -8.83
CA PRO A 46 9.30 11.20 -7.56
C PRO A 46 7.97 11.80 -7.11
N LEU A 47 7.13 10.96 -6.53
CA LEU A 47 5.79 11.33 -6.08
C LEU A 47 5.75 11.43 -4.54
N ARG A 48 5.08 12.47 -4.06
CA ARG A 48 4.70 12.57 -2.64
C ARG A 48 3.49 11.69 -2.35
N TRP A 49 3.28 11.37 -1.08
CA TRP A 49 2.18 10.50 -0.65
C TRP A 49 0.77 11.02 -0.99
N GLN A 50 0.62 12.32 -1.21
CA GLN A 50 -0.64 12.95 -1.59
C GLN A 50 -0.65 13.47 -3.04
N ASP A 51 0.24 12.99 -3.87
CA ASP A 51 0.28 13.44 -5.26
C ASP A 51 -1.02 13.12 -5.99
N PRO A 52 -1.59 14.08 -6.75
CA PRO A 52 -2.83 13.88 -7.49
C PRO A 52 -2.81 12.69 -8.46
N LEU A 53 -1.65 12.34 -9.00
CA LEU A 53 -1.51 11.18 -9.88
C LEU A 53 -1.94 9.89 -9.19
N LEU A 54 -1.70 9.75 -7.89
CA LEU A 54 -2.14 8.56 -7.14
C LEU A 54 -3.65 8.37 -7.23
N SER A 55 -4.42 9.43 -6.99
CA SER A 55 -5.88 9.39 -7.12
C SER A 55 -6.33 9.11 -8.55
N GLU A 56 -5.66 9.68 -9.55
CA GLU A 56 -5.97 9.44 -10.96
C GLU A 56 -5.85 7.96 -11.36
N VAL A 57 -4.87 7.25 -10.82
CA VAL A 57 -4.67 5.83 -11.10
C VAL A 57 -5.42 4.91 -10.13
N GLY A 58 -6.18 5.46 -9.19
CA GLY A 58 -6.92 4.70 -8.19
C GLY A 58 -6.06 4.18 -7.04
N ALA A 59 -4.84 4.68 -6.90
CA ALA A 59 -3.94 4.30 -5.82
C ALA A 59 -4.12 5.20 -4.59
N GLN A 60 -3.88 4.64 -3.42
CA GLN A 60 -3.91 5.33 -2.14
C GLN A 60 -2.69 4.94 -1.32
N VAL A 61 -2.00 5.93 -0.76
CA VAL A 61 -1.00 5.69 0.26
C VAL A 61 -1.65 5.92 1.61
N ILE A 62 -1.65 4.89 2.45
CA ILE A 62 -2.31 4.92 3.75
C ILE A 62 -1.32 4.71 4.88
N ARG A 63 -1.59 5.32 6.02
CA ARG A 63 -1.02 4.89 7.30
C ARG A 63 -1.97 3.89 7.93
N VAL A 64 -1.49 2.67 8.17
CA VAL A 64 -2.30 1.62 8.77
C VAL A 64 -2.76 2.07 10.16
N ALA A 65 -4.06 2.02 10.41
CA ALA A 65 -4.68 2.43 11.66
C ALA A 65 -4.71 1.29 12.67
N GLY A 66 -4.60 1.62 13.96
CA GLY A 66 -4.71 0.64 15.04
C GLY A 66 -3.48 -0.22 15.28
N THR A 67 -2.34 0.12 14.71
CA THR A 67 -1.08 -0.63 14.88
C THR A 67 -0.63 -0.72 16.33
N SER A 68 -0.92 0.28 17.16
CA SER A 68 -0.58 0.31 18.57
C SER A 68 -1.25 -0.79 19.40
N TYR A 69 -2.37 -1.32 18.93
CA TYR A 69 -3.09 -2.42 19.58
C TYR A 69 -2.59 -3.80 19.15
N ARG A 70 -1.64 -3.86 18.20
CA ARG A 70 -1.15 -5.07 17.56
C ARG A 70 0.37 -5.14 17.51
N SER A 71 1.02 -4.62 18.55
CA SER A 71 2.47 -4.49 18.60
C SER A 71 3.23 -5.81 18.40
N ALA A 72 2.69 -6.91 18.93
CA ALA A 72 3.30 -8.23 18.77
C ALA A 72 3.19 -8.74 17.33
N GLU A 73 2.01 -8.59 16.70
CA GLU A 73 1.76 -9.02 15.33
C GLU A 73 2.52 -8.15 14.33
N LEU A 74 2.67 -6.86 14.61
CA LEU A 74 3.34 -5.90 13.74
C LEU A 74 4.83 -6.21 13.53
N GLY A 75 5.44 -6.98 14.44
CA GLY A 75 6.81 -7.47 14.30
C GLY A 75 7.00 -8.56 13.24
N ASP A 76 5.92 -9.10 12.66
CA ASP A 76 6.01 -10.16 11.67
C ASP A 76 6.81 -9.71 10.43
N PRO A 77 7.74 -10.56 9.92
CA PRO A 77 8.53 -10.24 8.74
C PRO A 77 7.72 -9.98 7.48
N GLY A 78 6.48 -10.47 7.41
CA GLY A 78 5.57 -10.22 6.31
C GLY A 78 5.23 -8.75 6.11
N PHE A 79 5.47 -7.90 7.11
CA PHE A 79 5.27 -6.46 7.01
C PHE A 79 6.49 -5.66 6.58
N GLU A 80 7.61 -6.32 6.28
CA GLU A 80 8.78 -5.64 5.72
C GLU A 80 8.42 -4.85 4.46
N PRO A 81 8.94 -3.62 4.29
CA PRO A 81 8.69 -2.83 3.09
C PRO A 81 9.00 -3.59 1.81
N GLY A 82 8.10 -3.49 0.85
CA GLY A 82 8.14 -4.20 -0.43
C GLY A 82 7.35 -5.50 -0.45
N ASN A 83 6.98 -6.06 0.69
CA ASN A 83 6.18 -7.27 0.75
C ASN A 83 4.70 -7.01 0.42
N PRO A 84 4.04 -7.95 -0.26
CA PRO A 84 2.60 -7.87 -0.48
C PRO A 84 1.84 -7.99 0.84
N LEU A 85 0.70 -7.34 0.89
CA LEU A 85 -0.23 -7.38 2.01
C LEU A 85 -1.58 -7.89 1.52
N ALA A 86 -2.31 -8.58 2.41
CA ALA A 86 -3.68 -8.99 2.16
C ALA A 86 -4.66 -7.98 2.76
N LEU A 87 -5.61 -7.55 1.95
CA LEU A 87 -6.74 -6.72 2.39
C LEU A 87 -7.95 -7.61 2.58
N VAL A 88 -8.52 -7.61 3.78
CA VAL A 88 -9.67 -8.43 4.13
C VAL A 88 -10.85 -7.53 4.51
N ARG A 89 -11.90 -7.54 3.70
CA ARG A 89 -13.13 -6.80 3.99
C ARG A 89 -13.88 -7.45 5.13
N GLU A 90 -14.40 -6.63 6.02
CA GLU A 90 -15.18 -7.05 7.17
C GLU A 90 -16.56 -6.38 7.15
N PRO A 91 -17.50 -6.84 6.27
CA PRO A 91 -18.82 -6.21 6.14
C PRO A 91 -19.67 -6.31 7.42
N ASP A 92 -19.36 -7.28 8.28
CA ASP A 92 -20.04 -7.48 9.57
C ASP A 92 -19.34 -6.79 10.74
N ASN A 93 -18.33 -5.96 10.48
CA ASN A 93 -17.64 -5.22 11.53
C ASN A 93 -18.61 -4.29 12.26
N PRO A 94 -18.71 -4.37 13.60
CA PRO A 94 -19.71 -3.61 14.36
C PRO A 94 -19.48 -2.10 14.37
N HIS A 95 -18.25 -1.66 14.05
CA HIS A 95 -17.88 -0.24 14.05
C HIS A 95 -17.95 0.40 12.68
N ASP A 96 -17.71 -0.36 11.62
CA ASP A 96 -17.69 0.14 10.25
C ASP A 96 -17.95 -0.99 9.26
N ALA A 97 -19.06 -0.93 8.53
CA ALA A 97 -19.39 -1.90 7.49
C ALA A 97 -18.41 -1.87 6.30
N ASN A 98 -17.66 -0.79 6.14
CA ASN A 98 -16.63 -0.64 5.11
C ASN A 98 -15.23 -1.05 5.59
N ALA A 99 -15.09 -1.53 6.83
CA ALA A 99 -13.80 -1.89 7.41
C ALA A 99 -13.02 -2.86 6.52
N ILE A 100 -11.75 -2.54 6.34
CA ILE A 100 -10.78 -3.36 5.60
C ILE A 100 -9.59 -3.61 6.51
N ALA A 101 -9.41 -4.86 6.93
CA ALA A 101 -8.27 -5.27 7.73
C ALA A 101 -7.03 -5.45 6.85
N VAL A 102 -5.89 -5.05 7.38
CA VAL A 102 -4.58 -5.20 6.71
C VAL A 102 -3.82 -6.34 7.37
N TRP A 103 -3.57 -7.39 6.60
CA TRP A 103 -2.87 -8.59 7.02
C TRP A 103 -1.57 -8.77 6.25
N ASN A 104 -0.64 -9.56 6.79
CA ASN A 104 0.43 -10.09 5.96
C ASN A 104 -0.15 -10.97 4.85
N ASP A 105 0.62 -11.24 3.82
CA ASP A 105 0.15 -11.98 2.63
C ASP A 105 -0.37 -13.38 2.98
N GLU A 106 0.23 -14.03 3.96
CA GLU A 106 -0.19 -15.36 4.46
C GLU A 106 -1.44 -15.32 5.34
N ARG A 107 -1.91 -14.14 5.73
CA ARG A 107 -3.04 -13.92 6.64
C ARG A 107 -2.87 -14.55 8.02
N THR A 108 -1.65 -14.54 8.52
CA THR A 108 -1.29 -15.07 9.84
C THR A 108 -1.08 -13.99 10.90
N ALA A 109 -0.83 -12.75 10.48
CA ALA A 109 -0.67 -11.61 11.37
C ALA A 109 -1.41 -10.40 10.80
N GLN A 110 -2.12 -9.67 11.65
CA GLN A 110 -2.84 -8.45 11.29
C GLN A 110 -2.10 -7.21 11.77
N ALA A 111 -1.84 -6.27 10.87
CA ALA A 111 -1.22 -4.99 11.21
C ALA A 111 -2.21 -3.98 11.80
N GLY A 112 -3.43 -4.00 11.31
CA GLY A 112 -4.47 -3.05 11.68
C GLY A 112 -5.52 -2.92 10.58
N TYR A 113 -5.93 -1.69 10.32
CA TYR A 113 -7.00 -1.38 9.36
C TYR A 113 -6.61 -0.25 8.40
N VAL A 114 -7.23 -0.27 7.25
CA VAL A 114 -7.29 0.90 6.37
C VAL A 114 -8.05 2.02 7.11
N PRO A 115 -7.57 3.27 7.11
CA PRO A 115 -8.32 4.37 7.72
C PRO A 115 -9.75 4.47 7.19
N ALA A 116 -10.71 4.74 8.05
CA ALA A 116 -12.14 4.66 7.73
C ALA A 116 -12.55 5.54 6.52
N ASN A 117 -11.99 6.73 6.40
CA ASN A 117 -12.24 7.63 5.26
C ASN A 117 -11.74 7.05 3.93
N VAL A 118 -10.63 6.34 3.94
CA VAL A 118 -10.08 5.67 2.76
C VAL A 118 -10.86 4.39 2.46
N ALA A 119 -11.20 3.60 3.48
CA ALA A 119 -12.01 2.41 3.33
C ALA A 119 -13.36 2.71 2.66
N ALA A 120 -13.99 3.83 3.00
CA ALA A 120 -15.23 4.28 2.36
C ALA A 120 -15.06 4.54 0.85
N VAL A 121 -13.93 5.13 0.46
CA VAL A 121 -13.59 5.35 -0.96
C VAL A 121 -13.33 4.02 -1.67
N LEU A 122 -12.62 3.11 -1.01
CA LEU A 122 -12.25 1.82 -1.58
C LEU A 122 -13.41 0.82 -1.64
N ALA A 123 -14.52 1.09 -0.96
CA ALA A 123 -15.69 0.22 -0.97
C ALA A 123 -16.27 -0.03 -2.37
N GLY A 124 -16.06 0.90 -3.31
CA GLY A 124 -16.50 0.78 -4.70
C GLY A 124 -15.57 -0.03 -5.62
N PHE A 125 -14.42 -0.48 -5.13
CA PHE A 125 -13.44 -1.24 -5.91
C PHE A 125 -13.50 -2.72 -5.55
N GLU A 126 -13.57 -3.60 -6.56
CA GLU A 126 -13.69 -5.04 -6.33
C GLU A 126 -12.33 -5.69 -6.04
N GLU A 127 -11.32 -5.37 -6.83
CA GLU A 127 -10.00 -5.97 -6.74
C GLU A 127 -8.95 -4.92 -6.41
N LEU A 128 -8.32 -5.07 -5.26
CA LEU A 128 -7.27 -4.21 -4.78
C LEU A 128 -6.06 -5.03 -4.38
N CYS A 129 -4.90 -4.51 -4.75
CA CYS A 129 -3.61 -4.99 -4.27
C CYS A 129 -3.10 -4.06 -3.17
N ALA A 130 -2.28 -4.59 -2.32
CA ALA A 130 -1.58 -3.79 -1.32
C ALA A 130 -0.16 -4.29 -1.12
N LEU A 131 0.72 -3.37 -0.77
CA LEU A 131 2.08 -3.70 -0.37
C LEU A 131 2.53 -2.80 0.78
N SER A 132 3.45 -3.32 1.58
CA SER A 132 4.13 -2.54 2.60
C SER A 132 5.08 -1.55 1.92
N LEU A 133 4.90 -0.27 2.19
CA LEU A 133 5.64 0.81 1.51
C LEU A 133 6.74 1.39 2.39
N TRP A 134 6.43 1.63 3.65
CA TRP A 134 7.31 2.30 4.59
C TRP A 134 6.99 1.87 6.02
N GLU A 135 8.01 1.88 6.89
CA GLU A 135 7.84 1.54 8.30
C GLU A 135 8.44 2.58 9.24
N TRP A 136 7.89 2.66 10.43
CA TRP A 136 8.51 3.35 11.56
C TRP A 136 8.96 2.34 12.60
N ARG A 137 10.15 2.55 13.15
CA ARG A 137 10.68 1.76 14.25
C ARG A 137 11.00 2.64 15.45
N ASP A 138 10.85 2.08 16.63
CA ASP A 138 11.25 2.75 17.85
C ASP A 138 12.77 2.62 18.11
N SER A 139 13.23 3.16 19.24
CA SER A 139 14.65 3.13 19.62
C SER A 139 15.19 1.72 19.87
N THR A 140 14.32 0.74 20.10
CA THR A 140 14.70 -0.67 20.30
C THR A 140 14.75 -1.45 18.98
N GLY A 141 14.29 -0.84 17.89
CA GLY A 141 14.23 -1.45 16.57
C GLY A 141 12.93 -2.17 16.28
N ASP A 142 11.94 -2.09 17.17
CA ASP A 142 10.62 -2.67 16.95
C ASP A 142 9.78 -1.81 16.00
N ARG A 143 9.08 -2.47 15.06
CA ARG A 143 8.16 -1.79 14.16
C ARG A 143 6.96 -1.27 14.93
N ILE A 144 6.72 0.03 14.83
CA ILE A 144 5.63 0.72 15.54
C ILE A 144 4.59 1.31 14.62
N GLY A 145 4.84 1.34 13.33
CA GLY A 145 3.93 1.87 12.34
C GLY A 145 4.24 1.37 10.94
N LEU A 146 3.24 1.43 10.09
CA LEU A 146 3.29 0.93 8.73
C LEU A 146 2.54 1.87 7.78
N ARG A 147 3.19 2.20 6.68
CA ARG A 147 2.56 2.85 5.54
C ARG A 147 2.40 1.82 4.44
N ALA A 148 1.22 1.74 3.87
CA ALA A 148 0.91 0.79 2.80
C ALA A 148 0.47 1.53 1.53
N LEU A 149 0.78 0.95 0.39
CA LEU A 149 0.23 1.34 -0.89
C LEU A 149 -0.92 0.39 -1.22
N VAL A 150 -2.10 0.96 -1.47
CA VAL A 150 -3.27 0.25 -1.97
C VAL A 150 -3.50 0.70 -3.41
N TYR A 151 -3.62 -0.22 -4.33
CA TYR A 151 -3.67 0.10 -5.76
C TYR A 151 -4.46 -0.96 -6.55
N PRO A 152 -5.06 -0.57 -7.69
CA PRO A 152 -5.64 -1.52 -8.63
C PRO A 152 -4.55 -2.38 -9.26
N GLU A 153 -4.85 -3.65 -9.51
CA GLU A 153 -3.93 -4.56 -10.15
C GLU A 153 -3.41 -4.00 -11.49
N GLY A 154 -2.11 -4.15 -11.73
CA GLY A 154 -1.44 -3.74 -12.97
C GLY A 154 -1.01 -2.27 -13.06
N THR A 155 -1.31 -1.43 -12.06
CA THR A 155 -0.95 -0.01 -12.07
C THR A 155 0.43 0.29 -11.51
N VAL A 156 1.01 -0.62 -10.74
CA VAL A 156 2.30 -0.43 -10.08
C VAL A 156 3.30 -1.46 -10.57
N ARG A 157 4.45 -0.99 -11.00
CA ARG A 157 5.61 -1.83 -11.25
C ARG A 157 6.39 -2.03 -9.97
N VAL A 158 6.33 -3.23 -9.44
CA VAL A 158 7.15 -3.65 -8.30
C VAL A 158 8.48 -4.17 -8.84
N PRO A 159 9.63 -3.59 -8.43
CA PRO A 159 10.91 -4.14 -8.81
C PRO A 159 11.04 -5.56 -8.25
N ARG A 160 11.58 -6.46 -9.05
CA ARG A 160 11.90 -7.80 -8.55
C ARG A 160 12.97 -7.63 -7.48
N LEU A 161 12.57 -7.84 -6.24
CA LEU A 161 13.52 -7.92 -5.13
C LEU A 161 14.36 -9.20 -5.36
N ARG A 162 15.60 -8.98 -5.60
CA ARG A 162 16.58 -10.08 -5.71
C ARG A 162 17.01 -10.51 -4.30
#